data_3d6b9c8805245df79bf4628c6ed0010d
#
_entry.id   3d6b9c8805245df79bf4628c6ed0010d
#
_cell.length_a   1.000
_cell.length_b   1.000
_cell.length_c   1.000
_cell.angle_alpha   90.00
_cell.angle_beta   90.00
_cell.angle_gamma   90.00
#
_symmetry.space_group_name_H-M   'P 1'
#
loop_
_entity.id
_entity.type
_entity.pdbx_description
1 polymer ?
#
loop_
_entity_poly.entity_id
_entity_poly.type
_entity_poly.pdbx_seq_one_letter_code
_entity_poly.pdbx_strand_id
1 'polypeptide(L)'
;MTPSASEPPSNVPKSAASNAAGPYRDASRSLPTETPPCGAGLLTRTPMDSSERLLRIAQDRAHLSTPAFVIDEQQLATNVSIAASAIRGERTRLLFAMKSFSERAALGFIAKRVAGLHASSLFESTLARELLGERGVVHLTTPGIKAEELDELCRLCDYISFNSLSQWTRHRAHAAGRVSCGLRVNPKLSLVADRRYDPCRSSSKLGVPIDQLTATLATSPELLTGIEGVLVHTNCDATDFWPLLRTVQRLEEQLTPLLERLNWINLGGGYLFDEAQDFQALEDVIAHLQSRYRAEVFFEPGAAISRSAGFIVTEVVDVFASDDAHIAVLDTSINHMPEVFEYQWCPEIPSASGTGNYRYRLAGATCLAGDLFGEFAFETPLQVGSRIVIGEAGAYSLVKASMFNGVNLPNLYRLTDTGALVLDRTFTYSDFLSRCGASPC
;
A
#
# COMPACT_ATOMS: atom_id res chain seq x y z
N MET A 1 -48.82 -25.79 -51.07
CA MET A 1 -47.72 -26.60 -51.64
C MET A 1 -46.47 -26.34 -50.75
N THR A 2 -46.25 -27.29 -49.85
CA THR A 2 -45.05 -27.39 -49.00
C THR A 2 -44.07 -28.32 -49.69
N PRO A 3 -42.76 -28.07 -49.53
CA PRO A 3 -41.79 -29.16 -49.47
C PRO A 3 -41.05 -29.27 -48.15
N SER A 4 -40.97 -30.50 -47.79
CA SER A 4 -40.44 -31.29 -46.74
C SER A 4 -38.99 -30.97 -46.33
N ALA A 5 -38.75 -31.12 -45.02
CA ALA A 5 -37.46 -31.21 -44.37
C ALA A 5 -36.67 -32.46 -44.78
N SER A 6 -35.35 -32.34 -44.95
CA SER A 6 -34.42 -33.45 -44.98
C SER A 6 -33.37 -33.27 -43.89
N GLU A 7 -33.28 -34.27 -42.99
CA GLU A 7 -32.25 -34.43 -41.97
C GLU A 7 -30.88 -34.70 -42.60
N PRO A 8 -29.76 -34.24 -41.96
CA PRO A 8 -28.44 -34.70 -42.30
C PRO A 8 -28.00 -35.91 -41.44
N PRO A 9 -27.07 -36.73 -41.93
CA PRO A 9 -26.72 -38.02 -41.34
C PRO A 9 -25.79 -37.92 -40.14
N SER A 10 -26.06 -38.75 -39.17
CA SER A 10 -25.19 -39.06 -38.02
C SER A 10 -23.96 -39.86 -38.47
N ASN A 11 -22.75 -39.37 -38.22
CA ASN A 11 -21.57 -40.21 -38.00
C ASN A 11 -20.39 -39.34 -37.45
N VAL A 12 -20.17 -39.42 -36.14
CA VAL A 12 -18.93 -39.01 -35.49
C VAL A 12 -18.48 -40.15 -34.59
N PRO A 13 -17.26 -40.66 -34.75
CA PRO A 13 -16.78 -41.77 -33.94
C PRO A 13 -16.46 -41.30 -32.51
N LYS A 14 -16.91 -42.10 -31.55
CA LYS A 14 -16.54 -41.96 -30.11
C LYS A 14 -15.07 -42.29 -29.96
N SER A 15 -14.24 -41.29 -29.72
CA SER A 15 -12.90 -41.47 -29.19
C SER A 15 -12.92 -41.37 -27.66
N ALA A 16 -12.26 -42.32 -27.00
CA ALA A 16 -12.20 -42.50 -25.56
C ALA A 16 -11.58 -41.26 -24.88
N ALA A 17 -12.33 -40.65 -23.99
CA ALA A 17 -11.83 -39.64 -23.08
C ALA A 17 -11.14 -40.37 -21.91
N SER A 18 -9.81 -40.25 -21.85
CA SER A 18 -9.03 -40.58 -20.65
C SER A 18 -9.28 -39.49 -19.60
N ASN A 19 -9.84 -39.91 -18.46
CA ASN A 19 -9.97 -39.10 -17.25
C ASN A 19 -8.60 -38.75 -16.73
N ALA A 20 -8.22 -37.47 -16.85
CA ALA A 20 -7.20 -36.84 -16.04
C ALA A 20 -7.87 -35.70 -15.25
N ALA A 21 -8.54 -36.08 -14.15
CA ALA A 21 -9.00 -35.15 -13.15
C ALA A 21 -7.79 -34.63 -12.36
N GLY A 22 -7.35 -33.42 -12.65
CA GLY A 22 -6.46 -32.65 -11.77
C GLY A 22 -7.22 -32.28 -10.48
N PRO A 23 -6.53 -32.18 -9.34
CA PRO A 23 -7.16 -32.06 -8.04
C PRO A 23 -7.67 -30.61 -7.82
N TYR A 24 -8.89 -30.32 -8.21
CA TYR A 24 -9.70 -29.31 -7.52
C TYR A 24 -10.17 -29.98 -6.23
N ARG A 25 -9.38 -29.85 -5.17
CA ARG A 25 -9.82 -30.22 -3.83
C ARG A 25 -10.83 -29.20 -3.37
N ASP A 26 -12.04 -29.72 -3.22
CA ASP A 26 -13.13 -29.38 -2.32
C ASP A 26 -12.90 -28.10 -1.46
N ALA A 27 -13.59 -27.02 -1.86
CA ALA A 27 -13.64 -25.76 -1.12
C ALA A 27 -14.75 -25.78 -0.04
N SER A 28 -15.03 -26.95 0.54
CA SER A 28 -15.87 -27.08 1.73
C SER A 28 -15.04 -27.01 3.00
N ARG A 29 -14.11 -26.05 3.11
CA ARG A 29 -13.67 -25.58 4.42
C ARG A 29 -14.68 -24.52 4.85
N SER A 30 -15.50 -24.88 5.82
CA SER A 30 -16.26 -23.97 6.66
C SER A 30 -15.39 -22.74 6.95
N LEU A 31 -15.90 -21.56 6.63
CA LEU A 31 -15.37 -20.29 7.14
C LEU A 31 -15.22 -20.47 8.65
N PRO A 32 -14.09 -20.06 9.24
CA PRO A 32 -13.98 -20.03 10.69
C PRO A 32 -15.12 -19.19 11.21
N THR A 33 -16.01 -19.78 11.98
CA THR A 33 -17.18 -19.14 12.57
C THR A 33 -16.82 -18.27 13.79
N GLU A 34 -15.54 -18.17 14.10
CA GLU A 34 -15.03 -17.33 15.19
C GLU A 34 -13.93 -16.43 14.60
N THR A 35 -14.17 -15.11 14.62
CA THR A 35 -13.09 -14.13 14.58
C THR A 35 -12.16 -14.45 15.75
N PRO A 36 -10.85 -14.68 15.57
CA PRO A 36 -9.95 -14.88 16.68
C PRO A 36 -10.08 -13.66 17.60
N PRO A 37 -10.13 -13.84 18.94
CA PRO A 37 -10.03 -12.72 19.84
C PRO A 37 -8.73 -11.99 19.50
N CYS A 38 -8.79 -10.65 19.39
CA CYS A 38 -7.61 -9.82 19.20
C CYS A 38 -6.64 -10.11 20.34
N GLY A 39 -5.76 -11.08 20.13
CA GLY A 39 -4.71 -11.44 21.08
C GLY A 39 -3.78 -10.24 21.18
N ALA A 40 -3.62 -9.72 22.39
CA ALA A 40 -2.67 -8.68 22.73
C ALA A 40 -1.26 -9.14 22.35
N GLY A 41 -0.88 -8.86 21.12
CA GLY A 41 0.52 -8.73 20.74
C GLY A 41 1.00 -7.45 21.41
N LEU A 42 1.46 -7.55 22.65
CA LEU A 42 2.13 -6.46 23.36
C LEU A 42 3.45 -6.19 22.62
N LEU A 43 3.40 -5.36 21.60
CA LEU A 43 4.56 -4.57 21.19
C LEU A 43 4.62 -3.41 22.19
N THR A 44 5.65 -3.42 23.01
CA THR A 44 5.96 -2.33 23.94
C THR A 44 6.34 -1.08 23.13
N ARG A 45 5.34 -0.31 22.71
CA ARG A 45 5.53 1.04 22.19
C ARG A 45 5.61 2.01 23.37
N THR A 46 6.76 2.64 23.52
CA THR A 46 6.84 3.95 24.12
C THR A 46 6.78 4.96 22.99
N PRO A 47 5.63 5.57 22.74
CA PRO A 47 5.31 6.89 23.20
C PRO A 47 3.84 7.01 23.62
N MET A 48 3.60 7.08 24.90
CA MET A 48 2.28 7.36 25.49
C MET A 48 1.67 8.71 25.03
N ASP A 49 2.44 9.56 24.39
CA ASP A 49 2.05 10.95 24.10
C ASP A 49 1.08 11.06 22.90
N SER A 50 1.25 10.27 21.84
CA SER A 50 0.40 10.38 20.65
C SER A 50 -1.01 9.84 20.87
N SER A 51 -1.16 8.68 21.50
CA SER A 51 -2.47 8.07 21.74
C SER A 51 -3.33 8.88 22.72
N GLU A 52 -2.74 9.39 23.82
CA GLU A 52 -3.45 10.27 24.75
C GLU A 52 -3.88 11.59 24.09
N ARG A 53 -3.00 12.18 23.28
CA ARG A 53 -3.30 13.39 22.51
C ARG A 53 -4.47 13.18 21.56
N LEU A 54 -4.51 12.05 20.87
CA LEU A 54 -5.57 11.69 19.94
C LEU A 54 -6.89 11.39 20.64
N LEU A 55 -6.88 10.66 21.75
CA LEU A 55 -8.08 10.44 22.55
C LEU A 55 -8.68 11.76 23.06
N ARG A 56 -7.84 12.74 23.42
CA ARG A 56 -8.30 14.08 23.81
C ARG A 56 -8.91 14.82 22.63
N ILE A 57 -8.28 14.80 21.46
CA ILE A 57 -8.79 15.45 20.23
C ILE A 57 -10.10 14.77 19.80
N ALA A 58 -10.20 13.46 19.90
CA ALA A 58 -11.41 12.73 19.55
C ALA A 58 -12.63 13.20 20.39
N GLN A 59 -12.42 13.68 21.62
CA GLN A 59 -13.48 14.22 22.46
C GLN A 59 -13.86 15.67 22.15
N ASP A 60 -13.10 16.37 21.30
CA ASP A 60 -13.39 17.75 20.89
C ASP A 60 -14.52 17.80 19.86
N ARG A 61 -15.77 17.76 20.35
CA ARG A 61 -16.97 17.77 19.52
C ARG A 61 -17.20 19.11 18.83
N ALA A 62 -16.58 20.18 19.29
CA ALA A 62 -16.76 21.49 18.71
C ALA A 62 -15.96 21.67 17.41
N HIS A 63 -14.82 21.00 17.29
CA HIS A 63 -13.90 21.17 16.16
C HIS A 63 -13.72 19.93 15.30
N LEU A 64 -14.12 18.74 15.76
CA LEU A 64 -14.03 17.49 15.02
C LEU A 64 -15.40 16.85 14.87
N SER A 65 -15.90 16.76 13.64
CA SER A 65 -17.10 16.01 13.26
C SER A 65 -16.71 14.61 12.76
N THR A 66 -17.46 13.59 13.19
CA THR A 66 -17.26 12.20 12.78
C THR A 66 -18.13 11.81 11.58
N PRO A 67 -17.76 10.76 10.81
CA PRO A 67 -16.46 10.10 10.86
C PRO A 67 -15.34 11.02 10.35
N ALA A 68 -14.18 10.94 10.96
CA ALA A 68 -13.02 11.75 10.61
C ALA A 68 -11.79 10.89 10.37
N PHE A 69 -11.07 11.17 9.31
CA PHE A 69 -9.73 10.67 9.07
C PHE A 69 -8.74 11.76 9.48
N VAL A 70 -7.92 11.50 10.49
CA VAL A 70 -6.99 12.47 11.06
C VAL A 70 -5.56 12.04 10.80
N ILE A 71 -4.75 12.92 10.23
CA ILE A 71 -3.32 12.72 10.02
C ILE A 71 -2.54 13.59 11.00
N ASP A 72 -1.60 12.96 11.74
CA ASP A 72 -0.67 13.61 12.65
C ASP A 72 0.64 13.98 11.94
N GLU A 73 0.85 15.26 11.65
CA GLU A 73 2.07 15.76 11.00
C GLU A 73 3.31 15.56 11.86
N GLN A 74 3.20 15.60 13.18
CA GLN A 74 4.35 15.35 14.06
C GLN A 74 4.79 13.89 14.00
N GLN A 75 3.84 12.96 13.97
CA GLN A 75 4.16 11.54 13.79
C GLN A 75 4.74 11.28 12.39
N LEU A 76 4.20 11.91 11.33
CA LEU A 76 4.79 11.85 10.00
C LEU A 76 6.25 12.33 10.00
N ALA A 77 6.53 13.47 10.64
CA ALA A 77 7.90 14.02 10.73
C ALA A 77 8.85 13.06 11.47
N THR A 78 8.37 12.46 12.56
CA THR A 78 9.12 11.47 13.33
C THR A 78 9.46 10.25 12.47
N ASN A 79 8.47 9.66 11.78
CA ASN A 79 8.66 8.48 10.94
C ASN A 79 9.61 8.76 9.76
N VAL A 80 9.47 9.92 9.11
CA VAL A 80 10.42 10.35 8.06
C VAL A 80 11.83 10.49 8.63
N SER A 81 11.99 11.06 9.83
CA SER A 81 13.29 11.24 10.46
C SER A 81 13.96 9.93 10.82
N ILE A 82 13.21 8.93 11.29
CA ILE A 82 13.69 7.58 11.55
C ILE A 82 14.22 6.96 10.25
N ALA A 83 13.41 6.94 9.19
CA ALA A 83 13.81 6.39 7.90
C ALA A 83 15.02 7.13 7.31
N ALA A 84 15.03 8.47 7.32
CA ALA A 84 16.12 9.28 6.80
C ALA A 84 17.42 9.08 7.59
N SER A 85 17.31 8.85 8.91
CA SER A 85 18.46 8.58 9.76
C SER A 85 19.06 7.19 9.52
N ALA A 86 18.24 6.22 9.16
CA ALA A 86 18.67 4.87 8.84
C ALA A 86 19.29 4.76 7.43
N ILE A 87 18.76 5.55 6.47
CA ILE A 87 19.18 5.51 5.06
C ILE A 87 20.28 6.57 4.83
N ARG A 88 21.44 6.40 5.48
CA ARG A 88 22.56 7.34 5.37
C ARG A 88 23.49 6.96 4.23
N GLY A 89 23.91 7.98 3.43
CA GLY A 89 24.91 7.81 2.39
C GLY A 89 24.88 8.98 1.40
N GLU A 90 26.03 9.32 0.83
CA GLU A 90 26.16 10.46 -0.09
C GLU A 90 25.27 10.35 -1.33
N ARG A 91 25.03 9.11 -1.79
CA ARG A 91 24.24 8.79 -2.99
C ARG A 91 23.00 7.97 -2.64
N THR A 92 22.43 8.13 -1.44
CA THR A 92 21.14 7.53 -1.08
C THR A 92 20.03 8.56 -1.13
N ARG A 93 18.86 8.14 -1.58
CA ARG A 93 17.66 8.96 -1.72
C ARG A 93 16.47 8.27 -1.07
N LEU A 94 15.83 8.97 -0.15
CA LEU A 94 14.56 8.57 0.44
C LEU A 94 13.42 9.15 -0.39
N LEU A 95 12.58 8.31 -0.99
CA LEU A 95 11.34 8.66 -1.66
C LEU A 95 10.16 8.20 -0.80
N PHE A 96 9.03 8.88 -0.90
CA PHE A 96 7.80 8.41 -0.28
C PHE A 96 6.89 7.72 -1.30
N ALA A 97 6.42 6.49 -1.01
CA ALA A 97 5.53 5.75 -1.89
C ALA A 97 4.07 6.20 -1.74
N MET A 98 3.57 7.01 -2.70
CA MET A 98 2.23 7.61 -2.69
C MET A 98 1.09 6.59 -2.67
N LYS A 99 1.30 5.39 -3.20
CA LYS A 99 0.31 4.30 -3.19
C LYS A 99 -0.20 3.95 -1.79
N SER A 100 0.59 4.22 -0.74
CA SER A 100 0.18 3.95 0.64
C SER A 100 -0.72 5.04 1.20
N PHE A 101 -0.54 6.29 0.74
CA PHE A 101 -1.24 7.46 1.26
C PHE A 101 -1.19 8.61 0.26
N SER A 102 -2.31 9.32 0.02
CA SER A 102 -2.40 10.37 -1.01
C SER A 102 -3.23 11.58 -0.62
N GLU A 103 -3.44 11.87 0.68
CA GLU A 103 -4.02 13.14 1.10
C GLU A 103 -3.06 14.29 0.74
N ARG A 104 -3.58 15.31 0.00
CA ARG A 104 -2.75 16.31 -0.68
C ARG A 104 -1.91 17.17 0.27
N ALA A 105 -2.50 17.63 1.37
CA ALA A 105 -1.82 18.55 2.28
C ALA A 105 -0.72 17.84 3.07
N ALA A 106 -0.99 16.64 3.59
CA ALA A 106 0.01 15.82 4.27
C ALA A 106 1.08 15.30 3.31
N LEU A 107 0.75 14.99 2.04
CA LEU A 107 1.77 14.72 1.03
C LEU A 107 2.69 15.93 0.83
N GLY A 108 2.13 17.14 0.79
CA GLY A 108 2.92 18.38 0.73
C GLY A 108 3.84 18.57 1.93
N PHE A 109 3.42 18.09 3.11
CA PHE A 109 4.25 18.07 4.32
C PHE A 109 5.39 17.07 4.21
N ILE A 110 5.11 15.84 3.72
CA ILE A 110 6.11 14.79 3.48
C ILE A 110 7.10 15.22 2.38
N ALA A 111 6.61 15.77 1.25
CA ALA A 111 7.42 16.17 0.10
C ALA A 111 8.54 17.18 0.44
N LYS A 112 8.36 17.98 1.49
CA LYS A 112 9.38 18.91 2.00
C LYS A 112 10.49 18.23 2.79
N ARG A 113 10.35 16.95 3.14
CA ARG A 113 11.21 16.20 4.07
C ARG A 113 11.89 14.99 3.44
N VAL A 114 11.53 14.65 2.20
CA VAL A 114 12.10 13.54 1.43
C VAL A 114 12.72 14.04 0.13
N ALA A 115 13.55 13.23 -0.53
CA ALA A 115 14.18 13.60 -1.80
C ALA A 115 13.16 13.62 -2.96
N GLY A 116 12.04 12.93 -2.82
CA GLY A 116 11.01 12.87 -3.85
C GLY A 116 9.86 11.94 -3.52
N LEU A 117 8.99 11.71 -4.49
CA LEU A 117 7.80 10.87 -4.39
C LEU A 117 7.86 9.74 -5.42
N HIS A 118 7.41 8.56 -5.01
CA HIS A 118 7.24 7.42 -5.90
C HIS A 118 5.78 7.27 -6.27
N ALA A 119 5.49 7.33 -7.57
CA ALA A 119 4.17 7.23 -8.16
C ALA A 119 3.93 5.88 -8.83
N SER A 120 2.66 5.50 -8.97
CA SER A 120 2.23 4.24 -9.62
C SER A 120 1.24 4.47 -10.77
N SER A 121 0.97 5.73 -11.14
CA SER A 121 0.05 6.12 -12.22
C SER A 121 0.35 7.53 -12.73
N LEU A 122 -0.29 7.89 -13.85
CA LEU A 122 -0.22 9.25 -14.37
C LEU A 122 -0.76 10.28 -13.35
N PHE A 123 -1.88 10.00 -12.68
CA PHE A 123 -2.46 10.94 -11.72
C PHE A 123 -1.58 11.13 -10.48
N GLU A 124 -0.97 10.05 -9.97
CA GLU A 124 0.00 10.17 -8.89
C GLU A 124 1.25 10.95 -9.34
N SER A 125 1.75 10.72 -10.57
CA SER A 125 2.88 11.47 -11.12
C SER A 125 2.57 12.97 -11.27
N THR A 126 1.36 13.32 -11.71
CA THR A 126 0.88 14.70 -11.81
C THR A 126 0.86 15.36 -10.43
N LEU A 127 0.22 14.71 -9.46
CA LEU A 127 0.15 15.22 -8.09
C LEU A 127 1.56 15.34 -7.45
N ALA A 128 2.42 14.35 -7.68
CA ALA A 128 3.81 14.39 -7.20
C ALA A 128 4.55 15.61 -7.76
N ARG A 129 4.47 15.85 -9.07
CA ARG A 129 5.14 16.98 -9.71
C ARG A 129 4.57 18.32 -9.26
N GLU A 130 3.26 18.43 -9.06
CA GLU A 130 2.63 19.62 -8.48
C GLU A 130 3.17 19.94 -7.08
N LEU A 131 3.36 18.92 -6.23
CA LEU A 131 3.82 19.11 -4.85
C LEU A 131 5.33 19.37 -4.74
N LEU A 132 6.12 18.73 -5.59
CA LEU A 132 7.58 18.83 -5.56
C LEU A 132 8.11 20.01 -6.39
N GLY A 133 7.36 20.49 -7.39
CA GLY A 133 7.88 21.42 -8.38
C GLY A 133 9.05 20.80 -9.16
N GLU A 134 10.05 21.61 -9.50
CA GLU A 134 11.21 21.16 -10.29
C GLU A 134 12.34 20.56 -9.45
N ARG A 135 12.28 20.65 -8.13
CA ARG A 135 13.41 20.29 -7.25
C ARG A 135 13.38 18.88 -6.71
N GLY A 136 12.25 18.21 -6.72
CA GLY A 136 12.11 16.88 -6.14
C GLY A 136 12.04 15.80 -7.22
N VAL A 137 12.43 14.60 -6.84
CA VAL A 137 12.42 13.42 -7.71
C VAL A 137 11.02 12.82 -7.81
N VAL A 138 10.56 12.55 -9.03
CA VAL A 138 9.38 11.71 -9.30
C VAL A 138 9.85 10.42 -9.95
N HIS A 139 9.67 9.30 -9.25
CA HIS A 139 9.97 7.97 -9.76
C HIS A 139 8.67 7.20 -10.01
N LEU A 140 8.45 6.74 -11.23
CA LEU A 140 7.27 5.96 -11.60
C LEU A 140 7.60 4.47 -11.69
N THR A 141 6.76 3.65 -11.06
CA THR A 141 6.74 2.19 -11.29
C THR A 141 5.30 1.71 -11.38
N THR A 142 4.92 1.16 -12.54
CA THR A 142 3.58 0.59 -12.76
C THR A 142 3.65 -0.66 -13.64
N PRO A 143 2.81 -1.68 -13.37
CA PRO A 143 2.77 -2.87 -14.21
C PRO A 143 2.19 -2.62 -15.61
N GLY A 144 1.48 -1.50 -15.82
CA GLY A 144 0.88 -1.15 -17.11
C GLY A 144 1.02 0.33 -17.43
N ILE A 145 1.65 0.65 -18.57
CA ILE A 145 1.72 2.00 -19.14
C ILE A 145 0.92 2.00 -20.44
N LYS A 146 -0.05 2.91 -20.54
CA LYS A 146 -0.77 3.15 -21.78
C LYS A 146 0.10 4.00 -22.72
N ALA A 147 0.05 3.69 -24.01
CA ALA A 147 0.89 4.39 -25.00
C ALA A 147 0.59 5.90 -25.05
N GLU A 148 -0.69 6.27 -24.90
CA GLU A 148 -1.14 7.65 -24.88
C GLU A 148 -0.71 8.45 -23.66
N GLU A 149 -0.35 7.79 -22.55
CA GLU A 149 0.11 8.43 -21.30
C GLU A 149 1.64 8.66 -21.29
N LEU A 150 2.39 7.96 -22.17
CA LEU A 150 3.85 7.88 -22.08
C LEU A 150 4.54 9.24 -22.21
N ASP A 151 4.10 10.07 -23.16
CA ASP A 151 4.69 11.39 -23.40
C ASP A 151 4.55 12.30 -22.18
N GLU A 152 3.38 12.26 -21.52
CA GLU A 152 3.12 13.00 -20.29
C GLU A 152 3.96 12.47 -19.13
N LEU A 153 4.02 11.14 -18.98
CA LEU A 153 4.85 10.49 -17.95
C LEU A 153 6.34 10.86 -18.13
N CYS A 154 6.85 10.91 -19.36
CA CYS A 154 8.24 11.33 -19.62
C CYS A 154 8.50 12.81 -19.30
N ARG A 155 7.48 13.65 -19.24
CA ARG A 155 7.60 15.07 -18.80
C ARG A 155 7.52 15.23 -17.30
N LEU A 156 6.70 14.40 -16.63
CA LEU A 156 6.42 14.51 -15.19
C LEU A 156 7.47 13.80 -14.34
N CYS A 157 8.05 12.68 -14.85
CA CYS A 157 8.90 11.80 -14.08
C CYS A 157 10.39 12.03 -14.41
N ASP A 158 11.24 11.86 -13.41
CA ASP A 158 12.70 11.82 -13.57
C ASP A 158 13.17 10.40 -13.85
N TYR A 159 12.46 9.40 -13.31
CA TYR A 159 12.76 7.97 -13.42
C TYR A 159 11.51 7.17 -13.77
N ILE A 160 11.62 6.21 -14.68
CA ILE A 160 10.56 5.24 -15.00
C ILE A 160 11.11 3.83 -14.94
N SER A 161 10.56 2.99 -14.07
CA SER A 161 10.86 1.55 -14.00
C SER A 161 9.84 0.76 -14.80
N PHE A 162 10.24 0.25 -15.95
CA PHE A 162 9.41 -0.62 -16.80
C PHE A 162 9.26 -2.00 -16.18
N ASN A 163 8.06 -2.55 -16.24
CA ASN A 163 7.70 -3.77 -15.54
C ASN A 163 8.09 -5.06 -16.28
N SER A 164 8.32 -5.01 -17.58
CA SER A 164 8.67 -6.16 -18.40
C SER A 164 9.55 -5.76 -19.60
N LEU A 165 10.29 -6.73 -20.15
CA LEU A 165 11.06 -6.51 -21.38
C LEU A 165 10.17 -6.13 -22.57
N SER A 166 8.95 -6.68 -22.64
CA SER A 166 8.00 -6.31 -23.71
C SER A 166 7.50 -4.87 -23.56
N GLN A 167 7.27 -4.41 -22.33
CA GLN A 167 6.91 -3.01 -22.07
C GLN A 167 8.08 -2.08 -22.45
N TRP A 168 9.30 -2.40 -22.04
CA TRP A 168 10.50 -1.67 -22.41
C TRP A 168 10.69 -1.61 -23.92
N THR A 169 10.67 -2.75 -24.60
CA THR A 169 10.84 -2.82 -26.06
C THR A 169 9.83 -1.96 -26.82
N ARG A 170 8.58 -1.93 -26.35
CA ARG A 170 7.50 -1.14 -26.95
C ARG A 170 7.70 0.36 -26.78
N HIS A 171 8.24 0.79 -25.65
CA HIS A 171 8.26 2.19 -25.24
C HIS A 171 9.65 2.84 -25.35
N ARG A 172 10.74 2.07 -25.50
CA ARG A 172 12.11 2.59 -25.44
C ARG A 172 12.40 3.71 -26.43
N ALA A 173 11.85 3.63 -27.66
CA ALA A 173 12.06 4.65 -28.68
C ALA A 173 11.51 6.03 -28.31
N HIS A 174 10.51 6.08 -27.43
CA HIS A 174 9.89 7.32 -26.96
C HIS A 174 10.44 7.78 -25.60
N ALA A 175 10.88 6.87 -24.74
CA ALA A 175 11.29 7.17 -23.39
C ALA A 175 12.81 7.39 -23.23
N ALA A 176 13.64 6.61 -23.94
CA ALA A 176 15.09 6.70 -23.81
C ALA A 176 15.62 8.09 -24.20
N GLY A 177 16.46 8.66 -23.33
CA GLY A 177 17.01 10.01 -23.49
C GLY A 177 16.06 11.15 -23.11
N ARG A 178 14.81 10.85 -22.72
CA ARG A 178 13.84 11.85 -22.21
C ARG A 178 13.63 11.74 -20.72
N VAL A 179 13.75 10.54 -20.19
CA VAL A 179 13.60 10.20 -18.77
C VAL A 179 14.60 9.08 -18.46
N SER A 180 15.10 9.01 -17.23
CA SER A 180 15.97 7.90 -16.84
C SER A 180 15.18 6.61 -16.75
N CYS A 181 15.51 5.64 -17.60
CA CYS A 181 14.77 4.39 -17.79
C CYS A 181 15.41 3.25 -17.02
N GLY A 182 14.60 2.46 -16.33
CA GLY A 182 15.04 1.23 -15.67
C GLY A 182 14.07 0.09 -15.82
N LEU A 183 14.42 -1.05 -15.24
CA LEU A 183 13.59 -2.24 -15.19
C LEU A 183 13.24 -2.58 -13.73
N ARG A 184 11.99 -2.89 -13.47
CA ARG A 184 11.63 -3.63 -12.25
C ARG A 184 12.07 -5.07 -12.41
N VAL A 185 12.87 -5.56 -11.47
CA VAL A 185 13.38 -6.94 -11.44
C VAL A 185 12.62 -7.75 -10.41
N ASN A 186 12.20 -8.96 -10.79
CA ASN A 186 11.69 -9.97 -9.87
C ASN A 186 12.81 -10.98 -9.58
N PRO A 187 13.47 -10.93 -8.42
CA PRO A 187 14.60 -11.81 -8.11
C PRO A 187 14.19 -13.26 -7.82
N LYS A 188 12.87 -13.58 -7.87
CA LYS A 188 12.33 -14.91 -7.52
C LYS A 188 12.66 -15.32 -6.07
N LEU A 189 12.75 -14.33 -5.18
CA LEU A 189 12.88 -14.51 -3.74
C LEU A 189 11.55 -14.22 -3.08
N SER A 190 10.87 -15.27 -2.62
CA SER A 190 9.62 -15.16 -1.88
C SER A 190 9.97 -15.17 -0.39
N LEU A 191 10.02 -13.97 0.21
CA LEU A 191 10.45 -13.73 1.59
C LEU A 191 9.28 -13.34 2.51
N VAL A 192 8.09 -13.16 1.96
CA VAL A 192 6.88 -12.77 2.67
C VAL A 192 6.03 -13.99 2.96
N ALA A 193 5.65 -14.18 4.23
CA ALA A 193 4.90 -15.37 4.66
C ALA A 193 3.49 -15.44 4.03
N ASP A 194 2.79 -14.31 3.95
CA ASP A 194 1.48 -14.27 3.30
C ASP A 194 1.62 -14.02 1.80
N ARG A 195 1.24 -15.03 1.01
CA ARG A 195 1.31 -14.98 -0.45
C ARG A 195 0.50 -13.84 -1.09
N ARG A 196 -0.48 -13.28 -0.41
CA ARG A 196 -1.27 -12.14 -0.90
C ARG A 196 -0.41 -10.87 -1.01
N TYR A 197 0.54 -10.71 -0.10
CA TYR A 197 1.48 -9.60 -0.03
C TYR A 197 2.80 -9.83 -0.77
N ASP A 198 3.12 -11.09 -1.14
CA ASP A 198 4.40 -11.44 -1.73
C ASP A 198 4.51 -10.95 -3.19
N PRO A 199 5.33 -9.91 -3.46
CA PRO A 199 5.51 -9.39 -4.81
C PRO A 199 6.32 -10.31 -5.70
N CYS A 200 7.05 -11.27 -5.13
CA CYS A 200 7.96 -12.19 -5.81
C CYS A 200 7.44 -13.62 -5.92
N ARG A 201 6.18 -13.84 -5.51
CA ARG A 201 5.54 -15.16 -5.61
C ARG A 201 5.55 -15.74 -7.03
N SER A 202 5.37 -17.05 -7.13
CA SER A 202 5.17 -17.68 -8.44
C SER A 202 4.06 -17.02 -9.23
N SER A 203 4.28 -16.79 -10.53
CA SER A 203 3.35 -16.11 -11.45
C SER A 203 3.00 -14.67 -11.04
N SER A 204 3.89 -13.99 -10.31
CA SER A 204 3.73 -12.55 -10.05
C SER A 204 3.73 -11.76 -11.36
N LYS A 205 2.83 -10.79 -11.45
CA LYS A 205 2.80 -9.81 -12.56
C LYS A 205 3.87 -8.73 -12.44
N LEU A 206 4.65 -8.71 -11.34
CA LEU A 206 5.51 -7.61 -10.96
C LEU A 206 6.97 -7.91 -11.26
N GLY A 207 7.51 -7.18 -12.25
CA GLY A 207 8.92 -7.18 -12.62
C GLY A 207 9.34 -8.29 -13.62
N VAL A 208 10.45 -8.04 -14.29
CA VAL A 208 11.12 -9.02 -15.15
C VAL A 208 11.70 -10.14 -14.30
N PRO A 209 11.37 -11.41 -14.54
CA PRO A 209 12.03 -12.52 -13.86
C PRO A 209 13.55 -12.46 -14.03
N ILE A 210 14.29 -12.63 -12.94
CA ILE A 210 15.75 -12.49 -12.94
C ILE A 210 16.43 -13.43 -13.93
N ASP A 211 15.97 -14.67 -14.05
CA ASP A 211 16.43 -15.66 -15.02
C ASP A 211 16.22 -15.22 -16.48
N GLN A 212 15.08 -14.61 -16.78
CA GLN A 212 14.82 -14.01 -18.09
C GLN A 212 15.79 -12.86 -18.37
N LEU A 213 16.04 -12.00 -17.38
CA LEU A 213 16.96 -10.86 -17.54
C LEU A 213 18.41 -11.36 -17.74
N THR A 214 18.84 -12.38 -16.98
CA THR A 214 20.14 -13.03 -17.14
C THR A 214 20.30 -13.64 -18.54
N ALA A 215 19.28 -14.35 -19.02
CA ALA A 215 19.29 -14.90 -20.37
C ALA A 215 19.37 -13.78 -21.44
N THR A 216 18.65 -12.68 -21.26
CA THR A 216 18.69 -11.53 -22.17
C THR A 216 20.08 -10.88 -22.20
N LEU A 217 20.72 -10.73 -21.05
CA LEU A 217 22.10 -10.22 -20.95
C LEU A 217 23.10 -11.09 -21.75
N ALA A 218 22.91 -12.41 -21.74
CA ALA A 218 23.79 -13.35 -22.40
C ALA A 218 23.53 -13.45 -23.93
N THR A 219 22.27 -13.34 -24.37
CA THR A 219 21.90 -13.65 -25.77
C THR A 219 21.52 -12.43 -26.61
N SER A 220 21.08 -11.35 -26.00
CA SER A 220 20.52 -10.18 -26.68
C SER A 220 20.71 -8.89 -25.84
N PRO A 221 21.98 -8.57 -25.45
CA PRO A 221 22.27 -7.44 -24.55
C PRO A 221 21.83 -6.08 -25.13
N GLU A 222 21.72 -5.95 -26.47
CA GLU A 222 21.23 -4.77 -27.16
C GLU A 222 19.77 -4.41 -26.79
N LEU A 223 18.98 -5.37 -26.35
CA LEU A 223 17.64 -5.11 -25.85
C LEU A 223 17.64 -4.27 -24.56
N LEU A 224 18.75 -4.26 -23.84
CA LEU A 224 18.92 -3.50 -22.61
C LEU A 224 19.61 -2.15 -22.82
N THR A 225 19.87 -1.75 -24.08
CA THR A 225 20.44 -0.44 -24.40
C THR A 225 19.45 0.66 -24.00
N GLY A 226 19.93 1.64 -23.21
CA GLY A 226 19.12 2.73 -22.65
C GLY A 226 18.51 2.41 -21.29
N ILE A 227 18.76 1.22 -20.72
CA ILE A 227 18.46 0.93 -19.33
C ILE A 227 19.60 1.48 -18.46
N GLU A 228 19.23 2.40 -17.58
CA GLU A 228 20.12 3.13 -16.68
C GLU A 228 19.99 2.70 -15.22
N GLY A 229 18.95 1.94 -14.88
CA GLY A 229 18.75 1.48 -13.53
C GLY A 229 17.88 0.24 -13.38
N VAL A 230 17.79 -0.25 -12.16
CA VAL A 230 16.88 -1.32 -11.75
C VAL A 230 16.14 -0.95 -10.50
N LEU A 231 14.88 -1.44 -10.41
CA LEU A 231 14.09 -1.41 -9.19
C LEU A 231 13.80 -2.83 -8.75
N VAL A 232 14.00 -3.11 -7.47
CA VAL A 232 13.62 -4.38 -6.85
C VAL A 232 12.77 -4.10 -5.61
N HIS A 233 11.69 -4.86 -5.45
CA HIS A 233 10.80 -4.75 -4.29
C HIS A 233 10.36 -6.16 -3.91
N THR A 234 10.88 -6.68 -2.80
CA THR A 234 10.76 -8.09 -2.41
C THR A 234 9.95 -8.29 -1.15
N ASN A 235 9.62 -7.20 -0.44
CA ASN A 235 9.08 -7.29 0.90
C ASN A 235 7.77 -6.53 1.09
N CYS A 236 7.06 -6.90 2.16
CA CYS A 236 5.92 -6.19 2.70
C CYS A 236 5.96 -6.35 4.22
N ASP A 237 5.97 -5.20 4.93
CA ASP A 237 5.91 -5.10 6.39
C ASP A 237 7.00 -5.89 7.14
N ALA A 238 8.23 -5.91 6.60
CA ALA A 238 9.37 -6.50 7.30
C ALA A 238 9.86 -5.55 8.41
N THR A 239 10.12 -6.12 9.59
CA THR A 239 10.66 -5.43 10.76
C THR A 239 12.17 -5.64 10.94
N ASP A 240 12.81 -6.30 9.99
CA ASP A 240 14.26 -6.46 9.88
C ASP A 240 14.74 -6.28 8.44
N PHE A 241 16.04 -6.08 8.23
CA PHE A 241 16.64 -5.82 6.93
C PHE A 241 17.40 -7.03 6.34
N TRP A 242 17.32 -8.21 6.96
CA TRP A 242 17.91 -9.43 6.39
C TRP A 242 17.38 -9.76 4.98
N PRO A 243 16.06 -9.61 4.69
CA PRO A 243 15.54 -9.78 3.34
C PRO A 243 16.17 -8.86 2.30
N LEU A 244 16.55 -7.63 2.70
CA LEU A 244 17.23 -6.68 1.82
C LEU A 244 18.62 -7.19 1.43
N LEU A 245 19.40 -7.64 2.41
CA LEU A 245 20.72 -8.24 2.18
C LEU A 245 20.61 -9.43 1.22
N ARG A 246 19.66 -10.33 1.44
CA ARG A 246 19.43 -11.50 0.55
C ARG A 246 19.02 -11.08 -0.86
N THR A 247 18.25 -10.01 -0.97
CA THR A 247 17.85 -9.46 -2.27
C THR A 247 19.06 -8.93 -3.05
N VAL A 248 19.94 -8.15 -2.42
CA VAL A 248 21.14 -7.62 -3.06
C VAL A 248 22.09 -8.73 -3.46
N GLN A 249 22.34 -9.70 -2.58
CA GLN A 249 23.15 -10.89 -2.90
C GLN A 249 22.60 -11.62 -4.15
N ARG A 250 21.27 -11.82 -4.21
CA ARG A 250 20.63 -12.48 -5.35
C ARG A 250 20.77 -11.70 -6.65
N LEU A 251 20.69 -10.36 -6.59
CA LEU A 251 20.93 -9.52 -7.77
C LEU A 251 22.37 -9.65 -8.25
N GLU A 252 23.33 -9.62 -7.35
CA GLU A 252 24.75 -9.74 -7.68
C GLU A 252 25.13 -11.10 -8.26
N GLU A 253 24.62 -12.20 -7.69
CA GLU A 253 24.82 -13.55 -8.22
C GLU A 253 24.45 -13.67 -9.72
N GLN A 254 23.46 -12.91 -10.17
CA GLN A 254 22.87 -13.11 -11.49
C GLN A 254 23.13 -11.94 -12.46
N LEU A 255 23.30 -10.72 -11.94
CA LEU A 255 23.22 -9.50 -12.74
C LEU A 255 24.42 -8.56 -12.55
N THR A 256 25.52 -8.99 -11.94
CA THR A 256 26.71 -8.14 -11.73
C THR A 256 27.12 -7.38 -12.99
N PRO A 257 27.20 -7.98 -14.21
CA PRO A 257 27.57 -7.23 -15.43
C PRO A 257 26.57 -6.13 -15.80
N LEU A 258 25.31 -6.25 -15.39
CA LEU A 258 24.32 -5.19 -15.56
C LEU A 258 24.52 -4.12 -14.49
N LEU A 259 24.62 -4.50 -13.21
CA LEU A 259 24.73 -3.59 -12.07
C LEU A 259 25.94 -2.66 -12.18
N GLU A 260 27.08 -3.11 -12.71
CA GLU A 260 28.32 -2.33 -12.89
C GLU A 260 28.17 -1.14 -13.86
N ARG A 261 27.14 -1.14 -14.70
CA ARG A 261 26.90 -0.08 -15.70
C ARG A 261 25.69 0.81 -15.37
N LEU A 262 24.99 0.53 -14.26
CA LEU A 262 23.80 1.29 -13.90
C LEU A 262 24.14 2.62 -13.21
N ASN A 263 23.31 3.61 -13.45
CA ASN A 263 23.37 4.91 -12.78
C ASN A 263 22.60 4.90 -11.43
N TRP A 264 21.63 4.00 -11.29
CA TRP A 264 20.83 3.90 -10.08
C TRP A 264 20.30 2.49 -9.81
N ILE A 265 20.10 2.21 -8.52
CA ILE A 265 19.50 0.99 -7.97
C ILE A 265 18.42 1.41 -6.98
N ASN A 266 17.18 1.04 -7.24
CA ASN A 266 16.07 1.30 -6.35
C ASN A 266 15.72 0.00 -5.61
N LEU A 267 15.84 0.03 -4.29
CA LEU A 267 15.63 -1.13 -3.42
C LEU A 267 14.18 -1.25 -2.93
N GLY A 268 13.29 -0.36 -3.43
CA GLY A 268 11.88 -0.39 -3.08
C GLY A 268 11.58 0.01 -1.64
N GLY A 269 10.50 -0.53 -1.11
CA GLY A 269 10.06 -0.34 0.27
C GLY A 269 9.62 -1.67 0.88
N GLY A 270 8.69 -1.61 1.85
CA GLY A 270 8.17 -2.80 2.52
C GLY A 270 8.91 -3.13 3.83
N TYR A 271 9.68 -2.18 4.36
CA TYR A 271 10.36 -2.25 5.65
C TYR A 271 9.75 -1.23 6.60
N LEU A 272 9.42 -1.66 7.81
CA LEU A 272 8.85 -0.82 8.87
C LEU A 272 10.01 -0.30 9.75
N PHE A 273 10.49 0.90 9.42
CA PHE A 273 11.65 1.50 10.07
C PHE A 273 11.39 1.84 11.53
N ASP A 274 10.15 2.17 11.89
CA ASP A 274 9.74 2.49 13.26
C ASP A 274 9.61 1.26 14.17
N GLU A 275 9.54 0.06 13.59
CA GLU A 275 9.46 -1.21 14.30
C GLU A 275 10.80 -1.97 14.31
N ALA A 276 11.73 -1.58 13.44
CA ALA A 276 13.03 -2.25 13.33
C ALA A 276 13.90 -1.99 14.57
N GLN A 277 14.50 -3.06 15.10
CA GLN A 277 15.39 -3.00 16.26
C GLN A 277 16.87 -2.94 15.87
N ASP A 278 17.20 -3.36 14.64
CA ASP A 278 18.58 -3.44 14.14
C ASP A 278 18.62 -2.97 12.68
N PHE A 279 19.52 -2.05 12.40
CA PHE A 279 19.76 -1.46 11.08
C PHE A 279 21.05 -1.95 10.43
N GLN A 280 21.83 -2.82 11.07
CA GLN A 280 23.16 -3.23 10.60
C GLN A 280 23.12 -3.77 9.16
N ALA A 281 22.16 -4.65 8.86
CA ALA A 281 22.05 -5.20 7.51
C ALA A 281 21.69 -4.13 6.45
N LEU A 282 20.94 -3.09 6.80
CA LEU A 282 20.66 -1.94 5.93
C LEU A 282 21.94 -1.13 5.69
N GLU A 283 22.69 -0.81 6.76
CA GLU A 283 23.93 -0.04 6.70
C GLU A 283 24.99 -0.79 5.87
N ASP A 284 25.12 -2.09 6.08
CA ASP A 284 26.04 -2.95 5.31
C ASP A 284 25.68 -2.97 3.82
N VAL A 285 24.39 -3.09 3.47
CA VAL A 285 23.93 -3.04 2.09
C VAL A 285 24.23 -1.67 1.45
N ILE A 286 23.95 -0.58 2.13
CA ILE A 286 24.21 0.76 1.61
C ILE A 286 25.73 0.96 1.39
N ALA A 287 26.54 0.65 2.38
CA ALA A 287 28.00 0.76 2.31
C ALA A 287 28.58 -0.11 1.18
N HIS A 288 28.10 -1.35 1.05
CA HIS A 288 28.50 -2.27 -0.01
C HIS A 288 28.16 -1.73 -1.40
N LEU A 289 26.91 -1.32 -1.64
CA LEU A 289 26.48 -0.80 -2.94
C LEU A 289 27.23 0.50 -3.31
N GLN A 290 27.48 1.39 -2.36
CA GLN A 290 28.21 2.62 -2.59
C GLN A 290 29.70 2.40 -2.87
N SER A 291 30.33 1.40 -2.25
CA SER A 291 31.73 1.04 -2.50
C SER A 291 31.90 0.28 -3.83
N ARG A 292 30.96 -0.60 -4.16
CA ARG A 292 31.05 -1.49 -5.33
C ARG A 292 30.57 -0.81 -6.62
N TYR A 293 29.48 -0.04 -6.53
CA TYR A 293 28.81 0.57 -7.70
C TYR A 293 28.80 2.11 -7.57
N ARG A 294 28.83 2.80 -8.72
CA ARG A 294 28.72 4.28 -8.74
C ARG A 294 27.26 4.76 -8.78
N ALA A 295 26.33 3.87 -8.55
CA ALA A 295 24.90 4.11 -8.67
C ALA A 295 24.33 4.93 -7.47
N GLU A 296 23.33 5.74 -7.74
CA GLU A 296 22.44 6.25 -6.68
C GLU A 296 21.57 5.10 -6.16
N VAL A 297 21.32 5.10 -4.85
CA VAL A 297 20.51 4.08 -4.19
C VAL A 297 19.22 4.73 -3.68
N PHE A 298 18.08 4.22 -4.13
CA PHE A 298 16.75 4.70 -3.73
C PHE A 298 16.06 3.74 -2.78
N PHE A 299 15.32 4.30 -1.83
CA PHE A 299 14.38 3.59 -0.96
C PHE A 299 13.01 4.26 -1.03
N GLU A 300 11.94 3.48 -1.02
CA GLU A 300 10.55 3.93 -1.21
C GLU A 300 9.62 3.44 -0.09
N PRO A 301 9.88 3.77 1.21
CA PRO A 301 8.93 3.43 2.25
C PRO A 301 7.59 4.14 2.01
N GLY A 302 6.51 3.46 2.33
CA GLY A 302 5.15 3.99 2.32
C GLY A 302 4.54 3.84 3.71
N ALA A 303 4.07 2.63 4.04
CA ALA A 303 3.43 2.32 5.32
C ALA A 303 4.30 2.70 6.53
N ALA A 304 5.61 2.49 6.46
CA ALA A 304 6.54 2.89 7.51
C ALA A 304 6.53 4.40 7.86
N ILE A 305 6.07 5.24 6.93
CA ILE A 305 5.96 6.69 7.17
C ILE A 305 4.54 7.08 7.58
N SER A 306 3.52 6.50 6.92
CA SER A 306 2.15 6.99 7.09
C SER A 306 1.27 6.18 8.03
N ARG A 307 1.52 4.85 8.22
CA ARG A 307 0.60 3.95 8.93
C ARG A 307 0.26 4.45 10.33
N SER A 308 1.25 4.63 11.18
CA SER A 308 1.08 5.05 12.57
C SER A 308 0.72 6.53 12.75
N ALA A 309 0.75 7.31 11.65
CA ALA A 309 0.40 8.73 11.66
C ALA A 309 -1.08 9.00 11.33
N GLY A 310 -1.85 8.00 10.91
CA GLY A 310 -3.26 8.17 10.53
C GLY A 310 -4.22 7.44 11.44
N PHE A 311 -5.37 8.06 11.70
CA PHE A 311 -6.42 7.59 12.61
C PHE A 311 -7.80 7.82 12.02
N ILE A 312 -8.75 6.95 12.35
CA ILE A 312 -10.18 7.22 12.13
C ILE A 312 -10.82 7.52 13.50
N VAL A 313 -11.45 8.68 13.60
CA VAL A 313 -12.30 9.01 14.75
C VAL A 313 -13.74 8.79 14.32
N THR A 314 -14.46 7.98 15.08
CA THR A 314 -15.84 7.54 14.79
C THR A 314 -16.72 7.65 16.02
N GLU A 315 -18.02 7.75 15.81
CA GLU A 315 -19.01 7.81 16.88
C GLU A 315 -19.93 6.59 16.84
N VAL A 316 -20.27 6.06 18.00
CA VAL A 316 -21.25 4.98 18.15
C VAL A 316 -22.64 5.55 17.88
N VAL A 317 -23.33 5.01 16.87
CA VAL A 317 -24.68 5.44 16.47
C VAL A 317 -25.78 4.51 16.99
N ASP A 318 -25.43 3.26 17.35
CA ASP A 318 -26.36 2.31 17.96
C ASP A 318 -25.62 1.30 18.82
N VAL A 319 -26.30 0.78 19.88
CA VAL A 319 -25.80 -0.29 20.75
C VAL A 319 -26.94 -1.24 21.04
N PHE A 320 -26.77 -2.52 20.77
CA PHE A 320 -27.79 -3.54 21.06
C PHE A 320 -27.13 -4.90 21.33
N ALA A 321 -27.92 -5.81 21.92
CA ALA A 321 -27.53 -7.20 22.10
C ALA A 321 -28.06 -8.05 20.95
N SER A 322 -27.21 -8.96 20.45
CA SER A 322 -27.59 -9.98 19.48
C SER A 322 -26.97 -11.31 19.92
N ASP A 323 -27.81 -12.25 20.25
CA ASP A 323 -27.45 -13.53 20.88
C ASP A 323 -26.62 -13.28 22.16
N ASP A 324 -25.38 -13.73 22.20
CA ASP A 324 -24.45 -13.60 23.31
C ASP A 324 -23.48 -12.41 23.18
N ALA A 325 -23.60 -11.60 22.11
CA ALA A 325 -22.74 -10.48 21.83
C ALA A 325 -23.44 -9.12 22.00
N HIS A 326 -22.70 -8.13 22.51
CA HIS A 326 -23.08 -6.73 22.40
C HIS A 326 -22.47 -6.14 21.13
N ILE A 327 -23.30 -5.50 20.31
CA ILE A 327 -22.91 -4.85 19.06
C ILE A 327 -22.91 -3.34 19.26
N ALA A 328 -21.83 -2.66 18.87
CA ALA A 328 -21.76 -1.21 18.76
C ALA A 328 -21.58 -0.84 17.30
N VAL A 329 -22.57 -0.18 16.71
CA VAL A 329 -22.53 0.31 15.32
C VAL A 329 -21.88 1.69 15.29
N LEU A 330 -20.94 1.85 14.40
CA LEU A 330 -20.13 3.08 14.21
C LEU A 330 -20.63 3.85 12.99
N ASP A 331 -20.47 5.17 12.97
CA ASP A 331 -20.76 6.03 11.81
C ASP A 331 -19.73 5.90 10.66
N THR A 332 -18.79 4.99 10.78
CA THR A 332 -17.80 4.61 9.76
C THR A 332 -18.05 3.20 9.20
N SER A 333 -17.15 2.69 8.38
CA SER A 333 -17.21 1.34 7.79
C SER A 333 -15.80 0.79 7.55
N ILE A 334 -15.64 -0.55 7.55
CA ILE A 334 -14.40 -1.18 7.09
C ILE A 334 -14.06 -0.80 5.64
N ASN A 335 -15.04 -0.31 4.84
CA ASN A 335 -14.77 0.22 3.51
C ASN A 335 -13.91 1.51 3.53
N HIS A 336 -13.76 2.13 4.71
CA HIS A 336 -12.81 3.24 4.92
C HIS A 336 -11.44 2.75 5.40
N MET A 337 -11.34 1.47 5.81
CA MET A 337 -10.13 0.77 6.20
C MET A 337 -10.13 -0.67 5.62
N PRO A 338 -10.10 -0.83 4.29
CA PRO A 338 -10.42 -2.10 3.63
C PRO A 338 -9.49 -3.25 4.00
N GLU A 339 -8.27 -2.97 4.46
CA GLU A 339 -7.31 -4.02 4.85
C GLU A 339 -7.80 -4.84 6.05
N VAL A 340 -8.66 -4.30 6.90
CA VAL A 340 -9.34 -5.04 7.98
C VAL A 340 -10.07 -6.27 7.40
N PHE A 341 -10.82 -6.09 6.31
CA PHE A 341 -11.54 -7.18 5.66
C PHE A 341 -10.66 -8.00 4.71
N GLU A 342 -9.83 -7.34 3.89
CA GLU A 342 -9.00 -8.00 2.88
C GLU A 342 -8.02 -9.00 3.50
N TYR A 343 -7.49 -8.67 4.67
CA TYR A 343 -6.44 -9.44 5.33
C TYR A 343 -6.85 -10.05 6.67
N GLN A 344 -8.10 -9.79 7.09
CA GLN A 344 -8.62 -10.20 8.40
C GLN A 344 -7.72 -9.66 9.53
N TRP A 345 -7.36 -8.40 9.37
CA TRP A 345 -6.52 -7.69 10.30
C TRP A 345 -7.37 -7.04 11.40
N CYS A 346 -6.84 -6.96 12.61
CA CYS A 346 -7.50 -6.32 13.73
C CYS A 346 -6.85 -4.97 13.99
N PRO A 347 -7.55 -3.84 13.82
CA PRO A 347 -6.98 -2.52 14.04
C PRO A 347 -6.73 -2.24 15.52
N GLU A 348 -5.79 -1.34 15.80
CA GLU A 348 -5.56 -0.83 17.13
C GLU A 348 -6.71 0.08 17.57
N ILE A 349 -7.26 -0.16 18.76
CA ILE A 349 -8.25 0.71 19.41
C ILE A 349 -7.64 1.19 20.73
N PRO A 350 -7.04 2.39 20.79
CA PRO A 350 -6.32 2.86 21.99
C PRO A 350 -7.16 2.94 23.26
N SER A 351 -8.48 3.08 23.14
CA SER A 351 -9.42 3.09 24.27
C SER A 351 -9.88 1.69 24.72
N ALA A 352 -9.54 0.63 23.98
CA ALA A 352 -9.83 -0.74 24.36
C ALA A 352 -8.72 -1.28 25.27
N SER A 353 -9.09 -2.16 26.18
CA SER A 353 -8.14 -2.87 27.03
C SER A 353 -8.35 -4.39 26.92
N GLY A 354 -7.29 -5.17 27.12
CA GLY A 354 -7.41 -6.64 27.13
C GLY A 354 -8.22 -7.19 28.33
N THR A 355 -8.43 -6.37 29.36
CA THR A 355 -9.05 -6.72 30.64
C THR A 355 -10.37 -6.00 30.91
N GLY A 356 -10.85 -5.17 29.98
CA GLY A 356 -12.10 -4.41 30.11
C GLY A 356 -13.32 -5.29 30.40
N ASN A 357 -14.22 -4.80 31.25
CA ASN A 357 -15.42 -5.55 31.69
C ASN A 357 -16.54 -5.55 30.62
N TYR A 358 -16.50 -4.64 29.65
CA TYR A 358 -17.56 -4.45 28.68
C TYR A 358 -17.04 -4.82 27.28
N ARG A 359 -17.53 -5.93 26.74
CA ARG A 359 -17.12 -6.44 25.43
C ARG A 359 -18.13 -6.04 24.37
N TYR A 360 -17.61 -5.55 23.24
CA TYR A 360 -18.42 -5.18 22.08
C TYR A 360 -17.78 -5.69 20.79
N ARG A 361 -18.63 -6.12 19.88
CA ARG A 361 -18.29 -6.26 18.46
C ARG A 361 -18.52 -4.91 17.80
N LEU A 362 -17.45 -4.28 17.30
CA LEU A 362 -17.54 -3.01 16.58
C LEU A 362 -17.92 -3.26 15.14
N ALA A 363 -19.06 -2.72 14.70
CA ALA A 363 -19.60 -2.87 13.37
C ALA A 363 -19.67 -1.53 12.65
N GLY A 364 -19.48 -1.52 11.33
CA GLY A 364 -19.70 -0.34 10.50
C GLY A 364 -21.18 -0.15 10.12
N ALA A 365 -21.48 0.98 9.50
CA ALA A 365 -22.84 1.41 9.16
C ALA A 365 -23.39 0.84 7.85
N THR A 366 -22.65 0.00 7.12
CA THR A 366 -23.12 -0.54 5.84
C THR A 366 -23.93 -1.82 5.99
N CYS A 367 -24.67 -2.19 4.94
CA CYS A 367 -25.42 -3.46 4.89
C CYS A 367 -24.54 -4.69 4.59
N LEU A 368 -23.20 -4.54 4.55
CA LEU A 368 -22.29 -5.66 4.38
C LEU A 368 -22.24 -6.46 5.68
N ALA A 369 -22.60 -7.74 5.66
CA ALA A 369 -22.55 -8.60 6.84
C ALA A 369 -21.15 -8.68 7.49
N GLY A 370 -20.10 -8.55 6.70
CA GLY A 370 -18.70 -8.51 7.14
C GLY A 370 -18.18 -7.11 7.48
N ASP A 371 -19.03 -6.08 7.63
CA ASP A 371 -18.62 -4.74 8.05
C ASP A 371 -18.33 -4.71 9.54
N LEU A 372 -17.27 -5.40 9.94
CA LEU A 372 -16.87 -5.63 11.34
C LEU A 372 -15.39 -5.29 11.51
N PHE A 373 -15.09 -4.46 12.51
CA PHE A 373 -13.72 -4.12 12.89
C PHE A 373 -13.09 -5.15 13.84
N GLY A 374 -13.90 -5.92 14.57
CA GLY A 374 -13.45 -6.92 15.52
C GLY A 374 -14.20 -6.85 16.87
N GLU A 375 -13.72 -7.65 17.82
CA GLU A 375 -14.22 -7.66 19.19
C GLU A 375 -13.23 -7.00 20.13
N PHE A 376 -13.72 -6.04 20.94
CA PHE A 376 -12.91 -5.24 21.83
C PHE A 376 -13.54 -5.14 23.22
N ALA A 377 -12.71 -5.04 24.24
CA ALA A 377 -13.13 -4.83 25.62
C ALA A 377 -12.82 -3.41 26.05
N PHE A 378 -13.72 -2.81 26.80
CA PHE A 378 -13.63 -1.44 27.30
C PHE A 378 -13.81 -1.41 28.82
N GLU A 379 -13.18 -0.45 29.49
CA GLU A 379 -13.33 -0.25 30.95
C GLU A 379 -14.68 0.33 31.31
N THR A 380 -15.29 1.09 30.42
CA THR A 380 -16.62 1.71 30.59
C THR A 380 -17.57 1.25 29.50
N PRO A 381 -18.87 1.15 29.75
CA PRO A 381 -19.83 0.75 28.74
C PRO A 381 -19.92 1.79 27.61
N LEU A 382 -19.95 1.29 26.38
CA LEU A 382 -20.22 2.12 25.21
C LEU A 382 -21.72 2.47 25.17
N GLN A 383 -22.02 3.68 24.73
CA GLN A 383 -23.38 4.16 24.50
C GLN A 383 -23.43 4.98 23.22
N VAL A 384 -24.61 5.22 22.68
CA VAL A 384 -24.80 6.12 21.56
C VAL A 384 -24.14 7.47 21.86
N GLY A 385 -23.32 7.95 20.93
CA GLY A 385 -22.51 9.13 21.13
C GLY A 385 -21.11 8.87 21.72
N SER A 386 -20.75 7.66 22.13
CA SER A 386 -19.38 7.33 22.51
C SER A 386 -18.44 7.47 21.30
N ARG A 387 -17.28 8.10 21.48
CA ARG A 387 -16.28 8.25 20.42
C ARG A 387 -15.16 7.25 20.57
N ILE A 388 -14.78 6.64 19.46
CA ILE A 388 -13.74 5.63 19.34
C ILE A 388 -12.68 6.14 18.36
N VAL A 389 -11.42 5.92 18.69
CA VAL A 389 -10.28 6.13 17.80
C VAL A 389 -9.84 4.77 17.28
N ILE A 390 -9.71 4.64 15.96
CA ILE A 390 -9.15 3.47 15.27
C ILE A 390 -7.77 3.86 14.77
N GLY A 391 -6.73 3.22 15.28
CA GLY A 391 -5.34 3.48 14.98
C GLY A 391 -4.89 2.88 13.66
N GLU A 392 -3.66 3.18 13.30
CA GLU A 392 -2.94 2.62 12.14
C GLU A 392 -3.64 2.79 10.77
N ALA A 393 -4.50 3.80 10.66
CA ALA A 393 -5.27 4.07 9.46
C ALA A 393 -4.51 4.89 8.40
N GLY A 394 -3.26 5.29 8.64
CA GLY A 394 -2.49 6.15 7.75
C GLY A 394 -1.97 5.49 6.47
N ALA A 395 -2.02 4.16 6.37
CA ALA A 395 -1.61 3.45 5.16
C ALA A 395 -2.76 2.62 4.60
N TYR A 396 -2.93 2.66 3.27
CA TYR A 396 -3.90 1.87 2.50
C TYR A 396 -5.37 1.99 2.93
N SER A 397 -5.70 2.97 3.79
CA SER A 397 -7.08 3.28 4.18
C SER A 397 -7.69 4.30 3.20
N LEU A 398 -7.33 5.56 3.30
CA LEU A 398 -7.89 6.62 2.45
C LEU A 398 -7.78 6.32 0.94
N VAL A 399 -6.64 5.84 0.48
CA VAL A 399 -6.38 5.54 -0.95
C VAL A 399 -7.24 4.39 -1.51
N LYS A 400 -7.75 3.52 -0.64
CA LYS A 400 -8.61 2.37 -0.99
C LYS A 400 -10.07 2.58 -0.58
N ALA A 401 -10.37 3.63 0.18
CA ALA A 401 -11.69 3.89 0.73
C ALA A 401 -12.78 4.04 -0.34
N SER A 402 -13.97 3.58 -0.02
CA SER A 402 -15.11 3.65 -0.92
C SER A 402 -16.39 4.12 -0.21
N MET A 403 -17.33 4.67 -0.98
CA MET A 403 -18.67 5.06 -0.52
C MET A 403 -19.69 3.93 -0.74
N PHE A 404 -19.37 2.72 -0.28
CA PHE A 404 -20.29 1.60 -0.38
C PHE A 404 -21.61 1.89 0.35
N ASN A 405 -22.75 1.47 -0.18
CA ASN A 405 -24.10 1.82 0.28
C ASN A 405 -24.39 3.34 0.38
N GLY A 406 -23.56 4.22 -0.19
CA GLY A 406 -23.69 5.66 -0.03
C GLY A 406 -23.24 6.16 1.35
N VAL A 407 -22.60 5.34 2.17
CA VAL A 407 -21.96 5.79 3.41
C VAL A 407 -20.81 6.72 3.03
N ASN A 408 -20.84 7.94 3.60
CA ASN A 408 -19.91 8.98 3.22
C ASN A 408 -18.49 8.68 3.69
N LEU A 409 -17.49 9.16 2.92
CA LEU A 409 -16.10 9.09 3.36
C LEU A 409 -15.88 9.94 4.62
N PRO A 410 -14.97 9.53 5.52
CA PRO A 410 -14.58 10.35 6.66
C PRO A 410 -14.04 11.71 6.22
N ASN A 411 -14.40 12.77 6.93
CA ASN A 411 -13.82 14.09 6.71
C ASN A 411 -12.31 14.06 6.92
N LEU A 412 -11.55 14.81 6.13
CA LEU A 412 -10.10 14.84 6.23
C LEU A 412 -9.65 15.96 7.15
N TYR A 413 -8.92 15.58 8.19
CA TYR A 413 -8.32 16.51 9.14
C TYR A 413 -6.82 16.28 9.24
N ARG A 414 -6.08 17.35 9.50
CA ARG A 414 -4.69 17.29 9.92
C ARG A 414 -4.52 17.86 11.33
N LEU A 415 -3.80 17.11 12.14
CA LEU A 415 -3.22 17.62 13.37
C LEU A 415 -1.83 18.15 13.01
N THR A 416 -1.69 19.46 12.94
CA THR A 416 -0.43 20.11 12.53
C THR A 416 0.69 19.86 13.53
N ASP A 417 1.92 20.04 13.10
CA ASP A 417 3.11 19.96 13.96
C ASP A 417 3.09 20.99 15.12
N THR A 418 2.30 22.06 15.01
CA THR A 418 2.01 23.02 16.08
C THR A 418 0.86 22.63 17.00
N GLY A 419 0.19 21.50 16.74
CA GLY A 419 -0.91 20.98 17.54
C GLY A 419 -2.31 21.52 17.18
N ALA A 420 -2.44 22.29 16.10
CA ALA A 420 -3.75 22.75 15.63
C ALA A 420 -4.47 21.68 14.80
N LEU A 421 -5.76 21.48 15.03
CA LEU A 421 -6.63 20.62 14.21
C LEU A 421 -7.18 21.43 13.05
N VAL A 422 -6.89 21.02 11.81
CA VAL A 422 -7.29 21.67 10.58
C VAL A 422 -8.19 20.76 9.76
N LEU A 423 -9.39 21.21 9.40
CA LEU A 423 -10.26 20.51 8.45
C LEU A 423 -9.79 20.82 7.03
N ASP A 424 -9.29 19.83 6.31
CA ASP A 424 -8.83 19.98 4.93
C ASP A 424 -9.95 19.70 3.92
N ARG A 425 -10.85 18.75 4.21
CA ARG A 425 -11.95 18.41 3.30
C ARG A 425 -13.14 17.80 4.02
N THR A 426 -14.33 18.20 3.61
CA THR A 426 -15.60 17.51 3.88
C THR A 426 -16.10 16.89 2.58
N PHE A 427 -16.53 15.64 2.62
CA PHE A 427 -17.19 14.97 1.51
C PHE A 427 -18.70 15.22 1.57
N THR A 428 -19.33 15.38 0.40
CA THR A 428 -20.73 15.75 0.26
C THR A 428 -21.46 14.82 -0.70
N TYR A 429 -22.78 14.98 -0.80
CA TYR A 429 -23.58 14.26 -1.79
C TYR A 429 -23.09 14.49 -3.23
N SER A 430 -22.51 15.65 -3.53
CA SER A 430 -21.90 15.93 -4.85
C SER A 430 -20.74 14.99 -5.18
N ASP A 431 -19.93 14.64 -4.18
CA ASP A 431 -18.82 13.67 -4.35
C ASP A 431 -19.37 12.27 -4.69
N PHE A 432 -20.44 11.87 -4.01
CA PHE A 432 -21.13 10.61 -4.31
C PHE A 432 -21.74 10.61 -5.72
N LEU A 433 -22.45 11.68 -6.09
CA LEU A 433 -23.05 11.83 -7.42
C LEU A 433 -22.01 11.78 -8.54
N SER A 434 -20.85 12.43 -8.36
CA SER A 434 -19.76 12.39 -9.34
C SER A 434 -19.29 10.97 -9.61
N ARG A 435 -19.24 10.13 -8.58
CA ARG A 435 -18.92 8.69 -8.73
C ARG A 435 -20.04 7.90 -9.42
N CYS A 436 -21.28 8.32 -9.29
CA CYS A 436 -22.44 7.74 -9.98
C CYS A 436 -22.56 8.17 -11.45
N GLY A 437 -21.63 8.99 -11.96
CA GLY A 437 -21.59 9.43 -13.35
C GLY A 437 -22.29 10.75 -13.62
N ALA A 438 -22.77 11.46 -12.59
CA ALA A 438 -23.27 12.83 -12.76
C ALA A 438 -22.10 13.81 -12.91
N SER A 439 -22.23 14.79 -13.82
CA SER A 439 -21.29 15.89 -13.89
C SER A 439 -21.38 16.72 -12.59
N PRO A 440 -20.24 17.22 -12.06
CA PRO A 440 -20.28 18.17 -10.96
C PRO A 440 -21.14 19.38 -11.38
N CYS A 441 -22.07 19.78 -10.52
CA CYS A 441 -22.85 21.01 -10.73
C CYS A 441 -22.00 22.26 -10.54
#